data_7a51399657dbf01e27e388148e99711f
#
_entry.id   7a51399657dbf01e27e388148e99711f
#
_cell.length_a   1.000
_cell.length_b   1.000
_cell.length_c   1.000
_cell.angle_alpha   90.00
_cell.angle_beta   90.00
_cell.angle_gamma   90.00
#
_symmetry.space_group_name_H-M   'P 1'
#
loop_
_entity.id
_entity.type
_entity.pdbx_description
1 polymer ?
#
loop_
_entity_poly.entity_id
_entity_poly.type
_entity_poly.pdbx_seq_one_letter_code
_entity_poly.pdbx_strand_id
1 'polypeptide(L)'
;MSLVAKAGARSKQQAGRQAKKQAEQQARQSAKKQARRRKERGKRRKKSLRLKASRRPPVLAAGALVWRLKNDKLQVLVVHRPRYDDWSFPKGKAEPGESMVLTAIREVAEETGRQIVLGRYLGKARRRLVSGRKKRTLYWAAQVLPEAGPGEGLRAAVKPASKREIDKVRWWKVKKAARKLTHADDKRLLARLVDWYESGQLQVHSLVLVRHAKAVSRATWGYGINSEITRPLVMGRGQAQARDVAALLSAYGVRELVSSPWRRCVDTLAPYAHGCGLDLRSDEAFTEVSALMAPELMQASFRDLLERGSALDGPPEPEAVGLQGREPAGPQGRELGLALAGQAGPGAAGPPEPGAAGQSEPSYPLALCVHRPCLPLLFETLREYMGPELATKLPDSDPWLRPGQAVVVHLRRRPAWVQLGATPEGGVEAGGGGDVVVKGTRIVALELH
;
A
#
# COMPACT_ATOMS: atom_id res chain seq x y z
N MET A 1 3.61 105.27 -3.39
CA MET A 1 4.11 104.14 -2.60
C MET A 1 3.25 102.87 -2.74
N SER A 2 2.85 102.40 -4.00
CA SER A 2 1.93 101.26 -4.12
C SER A 2 2.40 100.09 -4.99
N LEU A 3 3.36 100.25 -5.87
CA LEU A 3 3.80 99.16 -6.75
C LEU A 3 4.88 98.25 -6.16
N VAL A 4 5.76 98.76 -5.35
CA VAL A 4 6.83 97.99 -4.72
C VAL A 4 6.27 97.04 -3.66
N ALA A 5 5.26 97.45 -2.87
CA ALA A 5 4.62 96.60 -1.87
C ALA A 5 3.86 95.41 -2.49
N LYS A 6 3.22 95.57 -3.64
CA LYS A 6 2.54 94.50 -4.38
C LYS A 6 3.50 93.49 -4.98
N ALA A 7 4.65 93.90 -5.45
CA ALA A 7 5.68 93.01 -5.99
C ALA A 7 6.29 92.12 -4.89
N GLY A 8 6.60 92.66 -3.73
CA GLY A 8 7.14 91.90 -2.58
C GLY A 8 6.11 90.85 -1.99
N ALA A 9 4.82 91.19 -2.02
CA ALA A 9 3.79 90.23 -1.60
C ALA A 9 3.64 89.08 -2.55
N ARG A 10 3.68 89.32 -3.87
CA ARG A 10 3.65 88.25 -4.89
C ARG A 10 4.89 87.32 -4.83
N SER A 11 6.08 87.90 -4.61
CA SER A 11 7.30 87.09 -4.45
C SER A 11 7.29 86.17 -3.21
N LYS A 12 6.80 86.68 -2.07
CA LYS A 12 6.62 85.83 -0.87
C LYS A 12 5.57 84.75 -1.05
N GLN A 13 4.50 85.02 -1.76
CA GLN A 13 3.46 84.05 -2.05
C GLN A 13 3.94 82.95 -3.03
N GLN A 14 4.76 83.32 -4.05
CA GLN A 14 5.40 82.35 -4.94
C GLN A 14 6.42 81.47 -4.20
N ALA A 15 7.27 82.04 -3.36
CA ALA A 15 8.21 81.30 -2.54
C ALA A 15 7.50 80.28 -1.59
N GLY A 16 6.39 80.71 -0.94
CA GLY A 16 5.58 79.82 -0.10
C GLY A 16 4.93 78.65 -0.90
N ARG A 17 4.45 78.95 -2.12
CA ARG A 17 3.92 77.88 -3.00
C ARG A 17 5.02 76.88 -3.46
N GLN A 18 6.20 77.35 -3.78
CA GLN A 18 7.35 76.50 -4.14
C GLN A 18 7.80 75.64 -2.95
N ALA A 19 7.95 76.21 -1.74
CA ALA A 19 8.30 75.50 -0.54
C ALA A 19 7.24 74.36 -0.18
N LYS A 20 5.95 74.68 -0.34
CA LYS A 20 4.88 73.66 -0.14
C LYS A 20 4.97 72.52 -1.14
N LYS A 21 5.20 72.83 -2.43
CA LYS A 21 5.39 71.80 -3.47
C LYS A 21 6.62 70.95 -3.20
N GLN A 22 7.73 71.50 -2.77
CA GLN A 22 8.94 70.76 -2.42
C GLN A 22 8.71 69.85 -1.20
N ALA A 23 8.05 70.32 -0.14
CA ALA A 23 7.68 69.57 1.02
C ALA A 23 6.76 68.34 0.67
N GLU A 24 5.73 68.57 -0.18
CA GLU A 24 4.84 67.52 -0.67
C GLU A 24 5.61 66.47 -1.51
N GLN A 25 6.56 66.91 -2.32
CA GLN A 25 7.38 66.02 -3.17
C GLN A 25 8.34 65.19 -2.30
N GLN A 26 8.94 65.75 -1.28
CA GLN A 26 9.78 65.05 -0.28
C GLN A 26 8.94 64.04 0.57
N ALA A 27 7.73 64.44 1.00
CA ALA A 27 6.81 63.55 1.71
C ALA A 27 6.39 62.34 0.87
N ARG A 28 6.08 62.55 -0.44
CA ARG A 28 5.76 61.47 -1.39
C ARG A 28 6.96 60.53 -1.63
N GLN A 29 8.16 61.06 -1.73
CA GLN A 29 9.37 60.25 -1.89
C GLN A 29 9.69 59.41 -0.62
N SER A 30 9.56 60.01 0.55
CA SER A 30 9.75 59.31 1.83
C SER A 30 8.70 58.20 2.04
N ALA A 31 7.41 58.46 1.70
CA ALA A 31 6.35 57.45 1.75
C ALA A 31 6.59 56.29 0.79
N LYS A 32 7.03 56.56 -0.46
CA LYS A 32 7.45 55.54 -1.42
C LYS A 32 8.62 54.70 -0.90
N LYS A 33 9.64 55.31 -0.30
CA LYS A 33 10.81 54.65 0.28
C LYS A 33 10.41 53.76 1.47
N GLN A 34 9.50 54.23 2.33
CA GLN A 34 8.96 53.43 3.44
C GLN A 34 8.14 52.24 2.94
N ALA A 35 7.26 52.40 1.96
CA ALA A 35 6.47 51.32 1.36
C ALA A 35 7.34 50.25 0.73
N ARG A 36 8.42 50.65 0.02
CA ARG A 36 9.43 49.73 -0.54
C ARG A 36 10.13 48.93 0.54
N ARG A 37 10.61 49.58 1.62
CA ARG A 37 11.26 48.92 2.77
C ARG A 37 10.32 47.94 3.46
N ARG A 38 9.04 48.28 3.63
CA ARG A 38 8.02 47.39 4.21
C ARG A 38 7.78 46.15 3.34
N LYS A 39 7.75 46.32 2.00
CA LYS A 39 7.61 45.22 1.03
C LYS A 39 8.84 44.30 1.04
N GLU A 40 10.05 44.85 1.09
CA GLU A 40 11.28 44.06 1.18
C GLU A 40 11.42 43.31 2.50
N ARG A 41 11.08 43.93 3.63
CA ARG A 41 11.05 43.28 4.95
C ARG A 41 10.05 42.13 4.99
N GLY A 42 8.88 42.30 4.36
CA GLY A 42 7.90 41.23 4.19
C GLY A 42 8.42 40.04 3.35
N LYS A 43 9.15 40.35 2.23
CA LYS A 43 9.79 39.31 1.41
C LYS A 43 10.88 38.54 2.17
N ARG A 44 11.75 39.24 2.93
CA ARG A 44 12.80 38.63 3.76
C ARG A 44 12.22 37.73 4.84
N ARG A 45 11.14 38.18 5.54
CA ARG A 45 10.42 37.38 6.55
C ARG A 45 9.81 36.12 5.94
N LYS A 46 9.15 36.21 4.77
CA LYS A 46 8.62 35.07 4.06
C LYS A 46 9.71 34.09 3.62
N LYS A 47 10.87 34.58 3.14
CA LYS A 47 12.00 33.74 2.76
C LYS A 47 12.59 33.01 3.96
N SER A 48 12.77 33.69 5.11
CA SER A 48 13.27 33.09 6.36
C SER A 48 12.32 32.00 6.89
N LEU A 49 11.01 32.24 6.90
CA LEU A 49 10.00 31.25 7.31
C LEU A 49 10.02 30.01 6.40
N ARG A 50 10.17 30.21 5.08
CA ARG A 50 10.31 29.10 4.12
C ARG A 50 11.57 28.27 4.34
N LEU A 51 12.70 28.91 4.67
CA LEU A 51 13.95 28.21 4.99
C LEU A 51 13.83 27.39 6.29
N LYS A 52 13.25 27.94 7.36
CA LYS A 52 13.01 27.23 8.61
C LYS A 52 12.06 26.03 8.39
N ALA A 53 10.99 26.21 7.60
CA ALA A 53 10.06 25.14 7.27
C ALA A 53 10.70 24.05 6.37
N SER A 54 11.67 24.39 5.53
CA SER A 54 12.40 23.45 4.68
C SER A 54 13.34 22.53 5.47
N ARG A 55 13.75 22.91 6.68
CA ARG A 55 14.58 22.08 7.59
C ARG A 55 13.76 21.09 8.42
N ARG A 56 12.43 21.27 8.50
CA ARG A 56 11.56 20.32 9.19
C ARG A 56 11.35 19.05 8.35
N PRO A 57 11.18 17.88 8.97
CA PRO A 57 10.88 16.66 8.26
C PRO A 57 9.65 16.83 7.36
N PRO A 58 9.59 16.15 6.22
CA PRO A 58 8.46 16.24 5.31
C PRO A 58 7.17 15.77 5.99
N VAL A 59 6.04 16.34 5.60
CA VAL A 59 4.74 15.77 5.92
C VAL A 59 4.59 14.51 5.07
N LEU A 60 4.43 13.37 5.72
CA LEU A 60 4.18 12.10 5.06
C LEU A 60 2.69 11.94 4.78
N ALA A 61 2.39 11.32 3.66
CA ALA A 61 1.04 11.03 3.21
C ALA A 61 1.08 9.76 2.34
N ALA A 62 -0.05 9.09 2.25
CA ALA A 62 -0.18 7.94 1.36
C ALA A 62 -1.56 7.93 0.69
N GLY A 63 -1.70 7.15 -0.37
CA GLY A 63 -2.92 6.94 -1.10
C GLY A 63 -2.76 5.88 -2.16
N ALA A 64 -3.80 5.68 -2.98
CA ALA A 64 -3.75 4.69 -4.03
C ALA A 64 -4.37 5.18 -5.34
N LEU A 65 -3.85 4.67 -6.45
CA LEU A 65 -4.53 4.65 -7.73
C LEU A 65 -5.36 3.38 -7.77
N VAL A 66 -6.63 3.52 -7.40
CA VAL A 66 -7.57 2.40 -7.44
C VAL A 66 -8.04 2.23 -8.87
N TRP A 67 -7.86 1.02 -9.41
CA TRP A 67 -8.17 0.69 -10.79
C TRP A 67 -9.12 -0.51 -10.90
N ARG A 68 -9.77 -0.61 -12.04
CA ARG A 68 -10.56 -1.78 -12.43
C ARG A 68 -10.60 -1.92 -13.95
N LEU A 69 -10.92 -3.10 -14.43
CA LEU A 69 -11.36 -3.33 -15.79
C LEU A 69 -12.90 -3.30 -15.81
N LYS A 70 -13.49 -2.58 -16.75
CA LYS A 70 -14.93 -2.62 -17.04
C LYS A 70 -15.09 -2.67 -18.54
N ASN A 71 -15.67 -3.76 -19.07
CA ASN A 71 -15.76 -4.07 -20.49
C ASN A 71 -14.36 -3.89 -21.14
N ASP A 72 -13.37 -4.58 -20.60
CA ASP A 72 -11.93 -4.59 -20.99
C ASP A 72 -11.26 -3.20 -21.07
N LYS A 73 -11.89 -2.20 -20.48
CA LYS A 73 -11.37 -0.84 -20.46
C LYS A 73 -10.89 -0.45 -19.06
N LEU A 74 -9.61 -0.08 -18.98
CA LEU A 74 -9.00 0.41 -17.74
C LEU A 74 -9.69 1.70 -17.27
N GLN A 75 -10.16 1.66 -16.02
CA GLN A 75 -10.74 2.79 -15.30
C GLN A 75 -9.98 3.02 -14.00
N VAL A 76 -9.93 4.27 -13.57
CA VAL A 76 -9.34 4.68 -12.28
C VAL A 76 -10.35 5.47 -11.45
N LEU A 77 -10.29 5.28 -10.13
CA LEU A 77 -11.11 6.00 -9.17
C LEU A 77 -10.46 7.36 -8.86
N VAL A 78 -11.23 8.42 -8.96
CA VAL A 78 -10.79 9.79 -8.68
C VAL A 78 -11.75 10.49 -7.73
N VAL A 79 -11.23 11.43 -6.96
CA VAL A 79 -11.98 12.24 -6.00
C VAL A 79 -11.91 13.72 -6.38
N HIS A 80 -12.99 14.45 -6.13
CA HIS A 80 -13.06 15.89 -6.26
C HIS A 80 -13.03 16.55 -4.88
N ARG A 81 -12.18 17.59 -4.74
CA ARG A 81 -12.02 18.34 -3.51
C ARG A 81 -12.54 19.76 -3.70
N PRO A 82 -13.76 20.08 -3.26
CA PRO A 82 -14.41 21.35 -3.55
C PRO A 82 -13.62 22.56 -3.02
N ARG A 83 -12.94 22.43 -1.88
CA ARG A 83 -12.11 23.51 -1.31
C ARG A 83 -10.98 23.98 -2.26
N TYR A 84 -10.50 23.12 -3.13
CA TYR A 84 -9.39 23.39 -4.04
C TYR A 84 -9.83 23.37 -5.50
N ASP A 85 -11.08 23.01 -5.75
CA ASP A 85 -11.66 22.77 -7.08
C ASP A 85 -10.74 21.91 -7.94
N ASP A 86 -10.28 20.79 -7.36
CA ASP A 86 -9.31 19.90 -8.02
C ASP A 86 -9.76 18.43 -8.03
N TRP A 87 -9.32 17.71 -9.04
CA TRP A 87 -9.47 16.27 -9.19
C TRP A 87 -8.13 15.59 -8.94
N SER A 88 -8.11 14.60 -8.09
CA SER A 88 -6.89 13.86 -7.70
C SER A 88 -7.20 12.41 -7.37
N PHE A 89 -6.15 11.61 -7.15
CA PHE A 89 -6.31 10.29 -6.54
C PHE A 89 -6.51 10.43 -5.02
N PRO A 90 -7.27 9.50 -4.41
CA PRO A 90 -7.52 9.52 -2.97
C PRO A 90 -6.21 9.36 -2.18
N LYS A 91 -6.01 10.20 -1.17
CA LYS A 91 -4.79 10.26 -0.36
C LYS A 91 -4.90 11.24 0.80
N GLY A 92 -4.27 10.96 1.90
CA GLY A 92 -4.16 11.90 2.99
C GLY A 92 -2.90 11.74 3.82
N LYS A 93 -2.88 12.33 5.00
CA LYS A 93 -1.70 12.37 5.87
C LYS A 93 -1.64 11.12 6.75
N ALA A 94 -0.42 10.63 6.98
CA ALA A 94 -0.22 9.62 8.01
C ALA A 94 -0.53 10.17 9.40
N GLU A 95 -1.14 9.36 10.22
CA GLU A 95 -1.26 9.56 11.65
C GLU A 95 0.05 9.25 12.37
N PRO A 96 0.25 9.75 13.60
CA PRO A 96 1.45 9.42 14.36
C PRO A 96 1.62 7.92 14.57
N GLY A 97 2.77 7.37 14.12
CA GLY A 97 3.06 5.94 14.22
C GLY A 97 2.44 5.06 13.14
N GLU A 98 1.57 5.60 12.29
CA GLU A 98 0.91 4.84 11.23
C GLU A 98 1.88 4.52 10.08
N SER A 99 1.86 3.27 9.59
CA SER A 99 2.61 2.88 8.40
C SER A 99 1.99 3.49 7.14
N MET A 100 2.82 3.74 6.11
CA MET A 100 2.33 4.33 4.85
C MET A 100 1.34 3.42 4.13
N VAL A 101 1.48 2.11 4.27
CA VAL A 101 0.57 1.10 3.71
C VAL A 101 -0.81 1.25 4.34
N LEU A 102 -0.88 1.28 5.68
CA LEU A 102 -2.15 1.45 6.40
C LEU A 102 -2.76 2.83 6.18
N THR A 103 -1.93 3.88 6.12
CA THR A 103 -2.39 5.22 5.71
C THR A 103 -3.10 5.18 4.36
N ALA A 104 -2.55 4.46 3.36
CA ALA A 104 -3.18 4.38 2.05
C ALA A 104 -4.55 3.67 2.10
N ILE A 105 -4.65 2.56 2.87
CA ILE A 105 -5.91 1.83 3.07
C ILE A 105 -6.95 2.74 3.74
N ARG A 106 -6.61 3.37 4.86
CA ARG A 106 -7.50 4.23 5.63
C ARG A 106 -8.00 5.42 4.80
N GLU A 107 -7.10 6.15 4.19
CA GLU A 107 -7.43 7.37 3.43
C GLU A 107 -8.32 7.08 2.21
N VAL A 108 -8.07 5.95 1.50
CA VAL A 108 -8.96 5.55 0.42
C VAL A 108 -10.34 5.20 0.95
N ALA A 109 -10.43 4.50 2.07
CA ALA A 109 -11.70 4.16 2.69
C ALA A 109 -12.47 5.41 3.17
N GLU A 110 -11.79 6.37 3.82
CA GLU A 110 -12.36 7.65 4.26
C GLU A 110 -12.89 8.50 3.08
N GLU A 111 -12.06 8.67 2.03
CA GLU A 111 -12.39 9.55 0.92
C GLU A 111 -13.34 8.94 -0.10
N THR A 112 -13.44 7.60 -0.18
CA THR A 112 -14.22 6.94 -1.24
C THR A 112 -15.29 5.98 -0.73
N GLY A 113 -15.28 5.62 0.55
CA GLY A 113 -16.13 4.59 1.14
C GLY A 113 -15.80 3.17 0.67
N ARG A 114 -14.61 2.94 0.07
CA ARG A 114 -14.24 1.65 -0.50
C ARG A 114 -13.04 1.06 0.21
N GLN A 115 -13.15 -0.20 0.60
CA GLN A 115 -12.01 -1.01 1.03
C GLN A 115 -11.20 -1.43 -0.21
N ILE A 116 -9.88 -1.46 -0.08
CA ILE A 116 -8.97 -1.78 -1.20
C ILE A 116 -7.93 -2.83 -0.81
N VAL A 117 -7.41 -3.51 -1.80
CA VAL A 117 -6.20 -4.34 -1.71
C VAL A 117 -5.09 -3.66 -2.48
N LEU A 118 -3.92 -3.54 -1.85
CA LEU A 118 -2.75 -2.95 -2.47
C LEU A 118 -2.07 -3.96 -3.40
N GLY A 119 -1.64 -3.46 -4.55
CA GLY A 119 -0.65 -4.08 -5.42
C GLY A 119 0.68 -3.35 -5.30
N ARG A 120 1.41 -3.23 -6.40
CA ARG A 120 2.77 -2.64 -6.44
C ARG A 120 2.79 -1.17 -6.03
N TYR A 121 3.87 -0.79 -5.35
CA TYR A 121 4.21 0.61 -5.12
C TYR A 121 4.41 1.36 -6.44
N LEU A 122 3.53 2.32 -6.71
CA LEU A 122 3.49 3.02 -7.99
C LEU A 122 4.47 4.19 -8.04
N GLY A 123 4.73 4.84 -6.91
CA GLY A 123 5.64 5.97 -6.86
C GLY A 123 5.27 7.03 -5.83
N LYS A 124 5.90 8.19 -5.95
CA LYS A 124 5.72 9.30 -5.01
C LYS A 124 5.44 10.62 -5.72
N ALA A 125 4.52 11.41 -5.14
CA ALA A 125 4.35 12.82 -5.45
C ALA A 125 5.07 13.68 -4.41
N ARG A 126 5.66 14.79 -4.84
CA ARG A 126 6.38 15.72 -3.98
C ARG A 126 5.83 17.12 -4.18
N ARG A 127 5.33 17.72 -3.10
CA ARG A 127 4.80 19.08 -3.12
C ARG A 127 5.40 19.91 -1.99
N ARG A 128 5.40 21.22 -2.21
CA ARG A 128 5.70 22.19 -1.16
C ARG A 128 4.39 22.81 -0.70
N LEU A 129 4.10 22.67 0.60
CA LEU A 129 2.92 23.29 1.21
C LEU A 129 3.05 24.82 1.27
N VAL A 130 1.95 25.52 1.44
CA VAL A 130 1.92 26.98 1.62
C VAL A 130 2.82 27.41 2.80
N SER A 131 2.86 26.60 3.86
CA SER A 131 3.77 26.79 5.02
C SER A 131 5.26 26.68 4.67
N GLY A 132 5.63 26.26 3.46
CA GLY A 132 7.00 26.00 3.02
C GLY A 132 7.53 24.60 3.36
N ARG A 133 6.80 23.78 4.14
CA ARG A 133 7.19 22.38 4.42
C ARG A 133 7.05 21.52 3.14
N LYS A 134 7.95 20.54 3.00
CA LYS A 134 7.82 19.51 1.95
C LYS A 134 6.70 18.53 2.35
N LYS A 135 5.85 18.13 1.41
CA LYS A 135 4.94 16.99 1.54
C LYS A 135 5.40 15.90 0.58
N ARG A 136 5.48 14.66 1.07
CA ARG A 136 5.75 13.46 0.28
C ARG A 136 4.54 12.56 0.39
N THR A 137 3.92 12.23 -0.75
CA THR A 137 2.79 11.30 -0.81
C THR A 137 3.24 10.05 -1.55
N LEU A 138 3.09 8.89 -0.94
CA LEU A 138 3.37 7.59 -1.52
C LEU A 138 2.09 7.03 -2.12
N TYR A 139 2.18 6.34 -3.28
CA TYR A 139 1.04 5.77 -3.96
C TYR A 139 1.29 4.33 -4.37
N TRP A 140 0.28 3.52 -4.20
CA TRP A 140 0.20 2.15 -4.69
C TRP A 140 -0.84 2.03 -5.80
N ALA A 141 -0.66 1.10 -6.72
CA ALA A 141 -1.75 0.58 -7.52
C ALA A 141 -2.63 -0.28 -6.59
N ALA A 142 -3.95 -0.19 -6.71
CA ALA A 142 -4.85 -0.93 -5.84
C ALA A 142 -6.13 -1.33 -6.55
N GLN A 143 -6.80 -2.37 -6.06
CA GLN A 143 -8.12 -2.78 -6.50
C GLN A 143 -9.09 -2.69 -5.33
N VAL A 144 -10.39 -2.60 -5.63
CA VAL A 144 -11.43 -2.68 -4.59
C VAL A 144 -11.41 -4.09 -4.02
N LEU A 145 -11.41 -4.19 -2.69
CA LEU A 145 -11.58 -5.48 -2.01
C LEU A 145 -13.00 -6.00 -2.31
N PRO A 146 -13.17 -7.25 -2.75
CA PRO A 146 -14.49 -7.87 -2.84
C PRO A 146 -15.21 -7.85 -1.48
N GLU A 147 -16.53 -7.80 -1.48
CA GLU A 147 -17.33 -7.93 -0.27
C GLU A 147 -16.97 -9.23 0.46
N ALA A 148 -16.86 -9.16 1.79
CA ALA A 148 -16.38 -10.25 2.65
C ALA A 148 -14.98 -10.78 2.29
N GLY A 149 -14.14 -9.95 1.65
CA GLY A 149 -12.76 -10.30 1.33
C GLY A 149 -11.90 -10.50 2.59
N PRO A 150 -10.86 -11.35 2.53
CA PRO A 150 -10.01 -11.64 3.69
C PRO A 150 -9.36 -10.37 4.25
N GLY A 151 -9.37 -10.26 5.55
CA GLY A 151 -8.80 -9.13 6.29
C GLY A 151 -9.69 -7.91 6.41
N GLU A 152 -10.91 -7.90 5.87
CA GLU A 152 -11.83 -6.79 6.02
C GLU A 152 -12.15 -6.53 7.50
N GLY A 153 -12.47 -7.56 8.27
CA GLY A 153 -12.77 -7.48 9.71
C GLY A 153 -11.59 -7.05 10.60
N LEU A 154 -10.36 -7.09 10.09
CA LEU A 154 -9.17 -6.61 10.79
C LEU A 154 -8.90 -5.11 10.57
N ARG A 155 -9.64 -4.49 9.67
CA ARG A 155 -9.48 -3.06 9.35
C ARG A 155 -10.33 -2.22 10.29
N ALA A 156 -9.72 -1.19 10.85
CA ALA A 156 -10.46 -0.26 11.68
C ALA A 156 -11.61 0.39 10.89
N ALA A 157 -12.75 0.54 11.54
CA ALA A 157 -13.83 1.35 10.98
C ALA A 157 -13.33 2.79 10.78
N VAL A 158 -13.57 3.36 9.60
CA VAL A 158 -13.14 4.71 9.27
C VAL A 158 -14.33 5.66 9.22
N LYS A 159 -14.12 6.90 9.64
CA LYS A 159 -15.11 7.95 9.46
C LYS A 159 -15.06 8.48 8.04
N PRO A 160 -16.16 8.46 7.28
CA PRO A 160 -16.17 9.00 5.93
C PRO A 160 -15.77 10.49 5.90
N ALA A 161 -15.00 10.85 4.88
CA ALA A 161 -14.64 12.24 4.63
C ALA A 161 -15.90 13.11 4.47
N SER A 162 -15.85 14.33 4.99
CA SER A 162 -16.98 15.27 4.87
C SER A 162 -17.18 15.69 3.41
N LYS A 163 -18.41 16.03 3.04
CA LYS A 163 -18.72 16.59 1.69
C LYS A 163 -17.98 17.91 1.41
N ARG A 164 -17.48 18.61 2.45
CA ARG A 164 -16.62 19.79 2.29
C ARG A 164 -15.19 19.43 1.91
N GLU A 165 -14.78 18.21 2.20
CA GLU A 165 -13.47 17.68 1.85
C GLU A 165 -13.53 16.95 0.51
N ILE A 166 -14.44 15.98 0.38
CA ILE A 166 -14.68 15.20 -0.84
C ILE A 166 -16.18 15.24 -1.18
N ASP A 167 -16.55 15.87 -2.28
CA ASP A 167 -17.96 15.97 -2.71
C ASP A 167 -18.31 14.99 -3.83
N LYS A 168 -17.33 14.50 -4.61
CA LYS A 168 -17.56 13.58 -5.71
C LYS A 168 -16.50 12.49 -5.76
N VAL A 169 -16.94 11.25 -5.92
CA VAL A 169 -16.12 10.08 -6.21
C VAL A 169 -16.57 9.51 -7.56
N ARG A 170 -15.64 9.30 -8.51
CA ARG A 170 -15.98 8.88 -9.89
C ARG A 170 -14.98 7.89 -10.44
N TRP A 171 -15.50 6.91 -11.18
CA TRP A 171 -14.68 6.08 -12.05
C TRP A 171 -14.52 6.76 -13.42
N TRP A 172 -13.28 6.96 -13.82
CA TRP A 172 -12.98 7.53 -15.13
C TRP A 172 -12.14 6.59 -15.98
N LYS A 173 -12.48 6.54 -17.29
CA LYS A 173 -11.58 5.95 -18.29
C LYS A 173 -10.26 6.74 -18.29
N VAL A 174 -9.15 6.05 -18.54
CA VAL A 174 -7.80 6.63 -18.52
C VAL A 174 -7.69 7.93 -19.34
N LYS A 175 -8.19 7.95 -20.60
CA LYS A 175 -8.18 9.15 -21.46
C LYS A 175 -8.85 10.36 -20.80
N LYS A 176 -9.97 10.16 -20.08
CA LYS A 176 -10.64 11.23 -19.32
C LYS A 176 -9.81 11.65 -18.11
N ALA A 177 -9.26 10.71 -17.36
CA ALA A 177 -8.42 10.99 -16.19
C ALA A 177 -7.17 11.81 -16.59
N ALA A 178 -6.48 11.42 -17.66
CA ALA A 178 -5.30 12.12 -18.16
C ALA A 178 -5.57 13.61 -18.47
N ARG A 179 -6.76 13.93 -19.01
CA ARG A 179 -7.16 15.31 -19.30
C ARG A 179 -7.60 16.09 -18.06
N LYS A 180 -8.37 15.46 -17.17
CA LYS A 180 -9.10 16.13 -16.10
C LYS A 180 -8.37 16.15 -14.74
N LEU A 181 -7.39 15.26 -14.50
CA LEU A 181 -6.55 15.35 -13.32
C LEU A 181 -5.83 16.67 -13.25
N THR A 182 -5.91 17.33 -12.10
CA THR A 182 -5.40 18.70 -11.95
C THR A 182 -3.88 18.76 -11.82
N HIS A 183 -3.26 17.73 -11.25
CA HIS A 183 -1.86 17.78 -10.86
C HIS A 183 -0.96 16.95 -11.78
N ALA A 184 0.18 17.53 -12.18
CA ALA A 184 1.16 16.86 -13.05
C ALA A 184 1.71 15.56 -12.42
N ASP A 185 1.90 15.53 -11.09
CA ASP A 185 2.34 14.32 -10.39
C ASP A 185 1.34 13.18 -10.55
N ASP A 186 0.04 13.47 -10.42
CA ASP A 186 -1.03 12.48 -10.55
C ASP A 186 -1.09 11.96 -12.00
N LYS A 187 -0.89 12.83 -13.00
CA LYS A 187 -0.81 12.42 -14.42
C LYS A 187 0.39 11.52 -14.71
N ARG A 188 1.55 11.77 -14.09
CA ARG A 188 2.73 10.90 -14.23
C ARG A 188 2.50 9.51 -13.60
N LEU A 189 1.84 9.47 -12.45
CA LEU A 189 1.48 8.21 -11.81
C LEU A 189 0.46 7.44 -12.66
N LEU A 190 -0.52 8.14 -13.25
CA LEU A 190 -1.46 7.54 -14.19
C LEU A 190 -0.75 6.94 -15.41
N ALA A 191 0.18 7.67 -16.01
CA ALA A 191 0.95 7.18 -17.15
C ALA A 191 1.69 5.87 -16.79
N ARG A 192 2.38 5.83 -15.64
CA ARG A 192 3.04 4.60 -15.16
C ARG A 192 2.07 3.43 -14.96
N LEU A 193 0.86 3.69 -14.44
CA LEU A 193 -0.15 2.64 -14.29
C LEU A 193 -0.58 2.11 -15.66
N VAL A 194 -0.71 2.99 -16.65
CA VAL A 194 -1.05 2.62 -18.04
C VAL A 194 0.06 1.80 -18.66
N ASP A 195 1.33 2.22 -18.52
CA ASP A 195 2.49 1.47 -19.00
C ASP A 195 2.51 0.04 -18.42
N TRP A 196 2.18 -0.10 -17.13
CA TRP A 196 2.07 -1.42 -16.51
C TRP A 196 0.89 -2.26 -17.03
N TYR A 197 -0.23 -1.62 -17.34
CA TYR A 197 -1.37 -2.29 -17.94
C TYR A 197 -1.04 -2.79 -19.35
N GLU A 198 -0.49 -1.92 -20.20
CA GLU A 198 -0.12 -2.23 -21.58
C GLU A 198 0.99 -3.28 -21.68
N SER A 199 1.94 -3.29 -20.74
CA SER A 199 2.99 -4.31 -20.64
C SER A 199 2.56 -5.57 -19.87
N GLY A 200 1.30 -5.68 -19.45
CA GLY A 200 0.78 -6.82 -18.67
C GLY A 200 1.42 -6.95 -17.29
N GLN A 201 1.93 -5.86 -16.71
CA GLN A 201 2.59 -5.84 -15.39
C GLN A 201 1.71 -5.26 -14.28
N LEU A 202 0.46 -4.89 -14.59
CA LEU A 202 -0.44 -4.29 -13.62
C LEU A 202 -1.11 -5.33 -12.73
N GLN A 203 -1.51 -6.46 -13.29
CA GLN A 203 -2.02 -7.60 -12.53
C GLN A 203 -0.86 -8.39 -11.96
N VAL A 204 -0.76 -8.41 -10.65
CA VAL A 204 0.29 -9.11 -9.90
C VAL A 204 -0.30 -9.82 -8.70
N HIS A 205 0.34 -10.89 -8.28
CA HIS A 205 0.05 -11.59 -7.04
C HIS A 205 1.11 -11.23 -6.01
N SER A 206 0.72 -11.10 -4.75
CA SER A 206 1.65 -10.75 -3.68
C SER A 206 2.00 -11.97 -2.84
N LEU A 207 3.29 -12.21 -2.63
CA LEU A 207 3.81 -13.09 -1.60
C LEU A 207 4.43 -12.22 -0.51
N VAL A 208 4.01 -12.42 0.73
CA VAL A 208 4.51 -11.69 1.89
C VAL A 208 5.42 -12.62 2.71
N LEU A 209 6.73 -12.48 2.55
CA LEU A 209 7.73 -13.22 3.32
C LEU A 209 7.98 -12.50 4.64
N VAL A 210 7.62 -13.13 5.75
CA VAL A 210 7.65 -12.56 7.10
C VAL A 210 8.72 -13.25 7.94
N ARG A 211 9.61 -12.51 8.58
CA ARG A 211 10.37 -13.02 9.70
C ARG A 211 9.49 -12.98 10.96
N HIS A 212 9.42 -14.10 11.71
CA HIS A 212 8.63 -14.15 12.95
C HIS A 212 8.88 -12.95 13.86
N ALA A 213 7.88 -12.53 14.61
CA ALA A 213 7.94 -11.45 15.59
C ALA A 213 8.92 -11.78 16.74
N LYS A 214 9.21 -10.79 17.58
CA LYS A 214 10.18 -10.94 18.68
C LYS A 214 9.78 -12.07 19.64
N ALA A 215 10.56 -13.15 19.65
CA ALA A 215 10.41 -14.25 20.58
C ALA A 215 11.18 -14.02 21.90
N VAL A 216 10.78 -14.71 22.95
CA VAL A 216 11.48 -14.76 24.23
C VAL A 216 12.93 -15.20 23.98
N SER A 217 13.90 -14.72 24.77
CA SER A 217 15.30 -15.09 24.59
C SER A 217 15.55 -16.56 24.94
N ARG A 218 16.57 -17.17 24.29
CA ARG A 218 17.00 -18.54 24.64
C ARG A 218 17.43 -18.66 26.09
N ALA A 219 18.14 -17.65 26.57
CA ALA A 219 18.59 -17.62 27.99
C ALA A 219 17.43 -17.65 28.99
N THR A 220 16.25 -17.14 28.62
CA THR A 220 15.06 -17.14 29.49
C THR A 220 14.20 -18.38 29.32
N TRP A 221 14.09 -18.89 28.09
CA TRP A 221 13.17 -20.00 27.75
C TRP A 221 13.83 -21.39 27.90
N GLY A 222 15.14 -21.48 27.62
CA GLY A 222 15.90 -22.72 27.61
C GLY A 222 16.58 -23.00 26.27
N TYR A 223 17.44 -23.99 26.28
CA TYR A 223 18.21 -24.43 25.12
C TYR A 223 17.76 -25.84 24.68
N GLY A 224 18.12 -26.24 23.48
CA GLY A 224 17.76 -27.50 22.87
C GLY A 224 16.54 -27.43 21.97
N ILE A 225 16.36 -28.48 21.15
CA ILE A 225 15.37 -28.45 20.05
C ILE A 225 13.94 -28.28 20.56
N ASN A 226 13.56 -28.98 21.63
CA ASN A 226 12.20 -28.87 22.20
C ASN A 226 11.90 -27.44 22.69
N SER A 227 12.89 -26.77 23.31
CA SER A 227 12.75 -25.37 23.73
C SER A 227 12.64 -24.45 22.55
N GLU A 228 13.37 -24.67 21.45
CA GLU A 228 13.27 -23.88 20.24
C GLU A 228 11.89 -24.02 19.57
N ILE A 229 11.34 -25.23 19.47
CA ILE A 229 10.02 -25.48 18.89
C ILE A 229 8.92 -24.72 19.66
N THR A 230 8.97 -24.78 21.01
CA THR A 230 7.91 -24.23 21.87
C THR A 230 8.10 -22.77 22.28
N ARG A 231 9.21 -22.14 21.90
CA ARG A 231 9.57 -20.76 22.30
C ARG A 231 8.57 -19.72 21.79
N PRO A 232 7.83 -19.03 22.72
CA PRO A 232 6.75 -18.12 22.36
C PRO A 232 7.26 -16.72 21.98
N LEU A 233 6.35 -15.87 21.51
CA LEU A 233 6.57 -14.45 21.36
C LEU A 233 6.71 -13.75 22.72
N VAL A 234 7.52 -12.69 22.76
CA VAL A 234 7.60 -11.80 23.93
C VAL A 234 6.24 -11.13 24.15
N MET A 235 5.73 -11.21 25.38
CA MET A 235 4.53 -10.48 25.77
C MET A 235 4.68 -8.96 25.49
N GLY A 236 3.61 -8.33 25.07
CA GLY A 236 3.59 -6.94 24.69
C GLY A 236 4.26 -6.70 23.34
N ARG A 237 5.60 -6.63 23.27
CA ARG A 237 6.33 -6.26 22.05
C ARG A 237 6.17 -7.28 20.91
N GLY A 238 6.35 -8.56 21.17
CA GLY A 238 6.22 -9.60 20.16
C GLY A 238 4.77 -9.69 19.63
N GLN A 239 3.81 -9.64 20.54
CA GLN A 239 2.39 -9.63 20.20
C GLN A 239 1.97 -8.37 19.42
N ALA A 240 2.53 -7.19 19.77
CA ALA A 240 2.29 -5.98 18.99
C ALA A 240 2.79 -6.12 17.55
N GLN A 241 4.01 -6.64 17.37
CA GLN A 241 4.55 -6.93 16.04
C GLN A 241 3.70 -7.93 15.25
N ALA A 242 3.14 -8.96 15.91
CA ALA A 242 2.23 -9.90 15.23
C ALA A 242 0.93 -9.20 14.76
N ARG A 243 0.39 -8.25 15.55
CA ARG A 243 -0.73 -7.41 15.11
C ARG A 243 -0.36 -6.49 13.95
N ASP A 244 0.83 -5.90 13.95
CA ASP A 244 1.33 -5.08 12.83
C ASP A 244 1.47 -5.91 11.55
N VAL A 245 1.97 -7.17 11.68
CA VAL A 245 2.00 -8.13 10.58
C VAL A 245 0.59 -8.43 10.09
N ALA A 246 -0.37 -8.71 10.96
CA ALA A 246 -1.75 -8.97 10.57
C ALA A 246 -2.36 -7.79 9.79
N ALA A 247 -2.11 -6.56 10.22
CA ALA A 247 -2.54 -5.36 9.52
C ALA A 247 -1.88 -5.24 8.12
N LEU A 248 -0.59 -5.56 8.00
CA LEU A 248 0.12 -5.61 6.73
C LEU A 248 -0.49 -6.66 5.79
N LEU A 249 -0.74 -7.89 6.27
CA LEU A 249 -1.34 -8.97 5.50
C LEU A 249 -2.74 -8.57 4.99
N SER A 250 -3.54 -7.93 5.83
CA SER A 250 -4.84 -7.37 5.46
C SER A 250 -4.72 -6.34 4.32
N ALA A 251 -3.70 -5.48 4.33
CA ALA A 251 -3.50 -4.48 3.29
C ALA A 251 -3.25 -5.10 1.91
N TYR A 252 -2.62 -6.27 1.86
CA TYR A 252 -2.36 -7.02 0.62
C TYR A 252 -3.39 -8.14 0.37
N GLY A 253 -4.41 -8.27 1.21
CA GLY A 253 -5.53 -9.21 1.02
C GLY A 253 -5.10 -10.66 1.00
N VAL A 254 -4.18 -11.05 1.88
CA VAL A 254 -3.62 -12.41 1.96
C VAL A 254 -4.74 -13.43 2.18
N ARG A 255 -4.71 -14.55 1.43
CA ARG A 255 -5.71 -15.61 1.46
C ARG A 255 -5.14 -16.95 1.93
N GLU A 256 -3.85 -17.15 1.80
CA GLU A 256 -3.18 -18.38 2.23
C GLU A 256 -2.04 -18.07 3.20
N LEU A 257 -1.95 -18.89 4.24
CA LEU A 257 -0.94 -18.76 5.28
C LEU A 257 -0.10 -20.03 5.36
N VAL A 258 1.21 -19.87 5.16
CA VAL A 258 2.21 -20.92 5.33
C VAL A 258 3.18 -20.51 6.43
N SER A 259 3.57 -21.44 7.28
CA SER A 259 4.46 -21.15 8.40
C SER A 259 5.38 -22.32 8.70
N SER A 260 6.59 -22.03 9.18
CA SER A 260 7.28 -22.98 10.02
C SER A 260 6.35 -23.41 11.18
N PRO A 261 6.32 -24.70 11.58
CA PRO A 261 5.47 -25.17 12.67
C PRO A 261 5.91 -24.64 14.05
N TRP A 262 7.07 -24.05 14.16
CA TRP A 262 7.59 -23.55 15.44
C TRP A 262 6.74 -22.40 15.97
N ARG A 263 6.38 -22.50 17.26
CA ARG A 263 5.40 -21.65 17.92
C ARG A 263 5.51 -20.16 17.59
N ARG A 264 6.72 -19.58 17.60
CA ARG A 264 6.92 -18.15 17.30
C ARG A 264 6.50 -17.73 15.91
N CYS A 265 6.60 -18.63 14.92
CA CYS A 265 6.12 -18.35 13.56
C CYS A 265 4.59 -18.46 13.51
N VAL A 266 4.03 -19.50 14.08
CA VAL A 266 2.58 -19.70 14.22
C VAL A 266 1.96 -18.51 14.95
N ASP A 267 2.48 -18.15 16.16
CA ASP A 267 1.99 -17.01 16.95
C ASP A 267 2.09 -15.68 16.20
N THR A 268 3.01 -15.54 15.22
CA THR A 268 3.13 -14.32 14.40
C THR A 268 1.99 -14.17 13.41
N LEU A 269 1.53 -15.27 12.81
CA LEU A 269 0.44 -15.25 11.83
C LEU A 269 -0.94 -15.44 12.48
N ALA A 270 -1.01 -16.01 13.69
CA ALA A 270 -2.26 -16.33 14.37
C ALA A 270 -3.27 -15.16 14.45
N PRO A 271 -2.88 -13.90 14.73
CA PRO A 271 -3.84 -12.80 14.75
C PRO A 271 -4.55 -12.58 13.41
N TYR A 272 -3.84 -12.80 12.31
CA TYR A 272 -4.44 -12.70 10.96
C TYR A 272 -5.30 -13.92 10.65
N ALA A 273 -4.80 -15.12 10.91
CA ALA A 273 -5.53 -16.37 10.70
C ALA A 273 -6.89 -16.34 11.41
N HIS A 274 -6.88 -16.03 12.71
CA HIS A 274 -8.12 -15.96 13.52
C HIS A 274 -9.04 -14.85 13.04
N GLY A 275 -8.51 -13.66 12.74
CA GLY A 275 -9.31 -12.50 12.31
C GLY A 275 -9.96 -12.66 10.93
N CYS A 276 -9.46 -13.60 10.11
CA CYS A 276 -9.96 -13.86 8.76
C CYS A 276 -10.64 -15.23 8.62
N GLY A 277 -10.60 -16.08 9.66
CA GLY A 277 -11.07 -17.47 9.56
C GLY A 277 -10.26 -18.31 8.56
N LEU A 278 -8.94 -18.04 8.45
CA LEU A 278 -8.06 -18.76 7.54
C LEU A 278 -7.28 -19.85 8.27
N ASP A 279 -7.12 -20.99 7.61
CA ASP A 279 -6.24 -22.05 8.07
C ASP A 279 -4.78 -21.65 7.92
N LEU A 280 -3.95 -22.07 8.89
CA LEU A 280 -2.52 -21.85 8.86
C LEU A 280 -1.84 -23.18 8.56
N ARG A 281 -1.33 -23.32 7.33
CA ARG A 281 -0.59 -24.52 6.92
C ARG A 281 0.83 -24.49 7.47
N SER A 282 1.18 -25.49 8.26
CA SER A 282 2.54 -25.70 8.74
C SER A 282 3.37 -26.51 7.74
N ASP A 283 4.64 -26.12 7.56
CA ASP A 283 5.57 -26.80 6.67
C ASP A 283 6.97 -26.86 7.33
N GLU A 284 7.42 -28.10 7.59
CA GLU A 284 8.70 -28.38 8.22
C GLU A 284 9.91 -27.92 7.38
N ALA A 285 9.75 -27.80 6.07
CA ALA A 285 10.80 -27.31 5.20
C ALA A 285 11.26 -25.88 5.59
N PHE A 286 10.44 -25.09 6.29
CA PHE A 286 10.75 -23.71 6.67
C PHE A 286 11.24 -23.54 8.11
N THR A 287 11.75 -24.62 8.74
CA THR A 287 12.35 -24.55 10.08
C THR A 287 13.82 -24.10 10.07
N GLU A 288 14.36 -23.71 11.24
CA GLU A 288 15.80 -23.44 11.38
C GLU A 288 16.64 -24.70 11.15
N VAL A 289 16.11 -25.88 11.52
CA VAL A 289 16.76 -27.15 11.29
C VAL A 289 16.86 -27.45 9.79
N SER A 290 15.77 -27.30 9.05
CA SER A 290 15.78 -27.50 7.60
C SER A 290 16.72 -26.54 6.89
N ALA A 291 16.82 -25.28 7.34
CA ALA A 291 17.76 -24.32 6.80
C ALA A 291 19.23 -24.75 6.94
N LEU A 292 19.55 -25.50 7.99
CA LEU A 292 20.92 -25.96 8.28
C LEU A 292 21.22 -27.33 7.71
N MET A 293 20.25 -28.26 7.74
CA MET A 293 20.47 -29.67 7.45
C MET A 293 19.99 -30.11 6.06
N ALA A 294 19.05 -29.35 5.47
CA ALA A 294 18.44 -29.64 4.16
C ALA A 294 18.09 -28.35 3.38
N PRO A 295 19.08 -27.49 3.11
CA PRO A 295 18.84 -26.20 2.45
C PRO A 295 18.18 -26.35 1.08
N GLU A 296 18.54 -27.39 0.32
CA GLU A 296 17.96 -27.68 -1.00
C GLU A 296 16.48 -27.99 -0.91
N LEU A 297 16.04 -28.74 0.12
CA LEU A 297 14.62 -29.01 0.35
C LEU A 297 13.84 -27.73 0.64
N MET A 298 14.39 -26.86 1.48
CA MET A 298 13.78 -25.55 1.75
C MET A 298 13.63 -24.72 0.47
N GLN A 299 14.70 -24.64 -0.33
CA GLN A 299 14.67 -23.89 -1.58
C GLN A 299 13.70 -24.50 -2.60
N ALA A 300 13.62 -25.85 -2.69
CA ALA A 300 12.68 -26.55 -3.55
C ALA A 300 11.22 -26.28 -3.13
N SER A 301 10.91 -26.40 -1.82
CA SER A 301 9.58 -26.09 -1.28
C SER A 301 9.20 -24.61 -1.52
N PHE A 302 10.18 -23.71 -1.45
CA PHE A 302 9.92 -22.30 -1.72
C PHE A 302 9.71 -22.00 -3.21
N ARG A 303 10.47 -22.65 -4.09
CA ARG A 303 10.23 -22.57 -5.56
C ARG A 303 8.82 -23.07 -5.90
N ASP A 304 8.41 -24.18 -5.30
CA ASP A 304 7.07 -24.70 -5.47
C ASP A 304 6.00 -23.67 -5.05
N LEU A 305 6.16 -23.00 -3.89
CA LEU A 305 5.26 -21.90 -3.51
C LEU A 305 5.25 -20.75 -4.53
N LEU A 306 6.39 -20.37 -5.09
CA LEU A 306 6.46 -19.31 -6.10
C LEU A 306 5.80 -19.72 -7.43
N GLU A 307 5.88 -20.99 -7.80
CA GLU A 307 5.42 -21.52 -9.09
C GLU A 307 3.95 -21.96 -9.05
N ARG A 308 3.45 -22.51 -7.94
CA ARG A 308 2.02 -22.86 -7.76
C ARG A 308 1.11 -21.64 -7.92
N GLY A 309 1.49 -20.48 -7.41
CA GLY A 309 0.80 -19.24 -7.68
C GLY A 309 0.69 -18.92 -9.18
N SER A 310 1.38 -19.68 -10.04
CA SER A 310 1.27 -19.56 -11.49
C SER A 310 0.17 -20.44 -12.11
N ALA A 311 -0.44 -21.39 -11.42
CA ALA A 311 -1.42 -22.33 -11.98
C ALA A 311 -2.89 -21.88 -11.94
N LEU A 312 -3.22 -20.75 -11.29
CA LEU A 312 -4.62 -20.31 -11.21
C LEU A 312 -5.05 -19.56 -12.46
N ASP A 313 -6.03 -20.12 -13.12
CA ASP A 313 -6.77 -19.61 -14.26
C ASP A 313 -7.49 -18.29 -13.95
N GLY A 314 -7.85 -17.57 -15.01
CA GLY A 314 -8.53 -16.30 -15.14
C GLY A 314 -9.38 -15.75 -13.99
N PRO A 315 -9.92 -14.54 -14.11
CA PRO A 315 -10.79 -13.98 -13.09
C PRO A 315 -11.94 -14.99 -12.85
N PRO A 316 -12.35 -15.22 -11.57
CA PRO A 316 -13.54 -16.04 -11.33
C PRO A 316 -14.64 -15.46 -12.20
N GLU A 317 -15.24 -16.31 -13.06
CA GLU A 317 -16.46 -15.93 -13.76
C GLU A 317 -17.45 -15.48 -12.68
N PRO A 318 -18.16 -14.37 -12.85
CA PRO A 318 -19.22 -14.03 -11.94
C PRO A 318 -20.21 -15.19 -12.02
N GLU A 319 -20.33 -15.97 -10.94
CA GLU A 319 -21.39 -16.95 -10.81
C GLU A 319 -22.69 -16.24 -11.19
N ALA A 320 -23.30 -16.71 -12.25
CA ALA A 320 -24.63 -16.28 -12.67
C ALA A 320 -25.58 -16.69 -11.53
N VAL A 321 -25.87 -15.75 -10.64
CA VAL A 321 -26.94 -15.87 -9.67
C VAL A 321 -28.21 -16.01 -10.52
N GLY A 322 -28.63 -17.26 -10.74
CA GLY A 322 -29.90 -17.59 -11.36
C GLY A 322 -30.99 -16.97 -10.52
N LEU A 323 -31.57 -15.90 -11.02
CA LEU A 323 -32.84 -15.36 -10.57
C LEU A 323 -33.93 -16.37 -10.95
N GLN A 324 -34.06 -17.42 -10.13
CA GLN A 324 -35.32 -18.17 -10.11
C GLN A 324 -36.32 -17.36 -9.28
N GLY A 325 -37.35 -16.89 -9.95
CA GLY A 325 -38.46 -16.15 -9.39
C GLY A 325 -39.09 -16.89 -8.19
N ARG A 326 -39.15 -16.22 -7.05
CA ARG A 326 -40.05 -16.54 -5.98
C ARG A 326 -41.14 -15.47 -5.94
N GLU A 327 -42.34 -15.88 -6.29
CA GLU A 327 -43.58 -15.13 -6.04
C GLU A 327 -43.79 -14.90 -4.55
N PRO A 328 -44.39 -13.77 -4.15
CA PRO A 328 -44.62 -13.45 -2.75
C PRO A 328 -45.82 -14.23 -2.21
N ALA A 329 -45.57 -15.12 -1.25
CA ALA A 329 -46.65 -15.71 -0.44
C ALA A 329 -47.07 -14.73 0.65
N GLY A 330 -48.38 -14.49 0.75
CA GLY A 330 -49.02 -13.61 1.70
C GLY A 330 -49.01 -14.13 3.15
N PRO A 331 -49.51 -13.32 4.10
CA PRO A 331 -49.29 -13.51 5.54
C PRO A 331 -50.38 -14.44 6.15
N GLN A 332 -49.95 -15.47 6.87
CA GLN A 332 -50.85 -16.17 7.80
C GLN A 332 -50.15 -16.48 9.14
N GLY A 333 -50.74 -15.98 10.19
CA GLY A 333 -51.19 -16.67 11.40
C GLY A 333 -50.10 -17.11 12.41
N ARG A 334 -50.10 -16.42 13.54
CA ARG A 334 -49.52 -16.82 14.84
C ARG A 334 -49.98 -18.22 15.28
N GLU A 335 -49.06 -18.97 15.89
CA GLU A 335 -49.37 -19.67 17.14
C GLU A 335 -48.09 -19.97 17.94
N LEU A 336 -48.21 -19.69 19.24
CA LEU A 336 -47.25 -20.00 20.29
C LEU A 336 -47.34 -21.47 20.68
N GLY A 337 -46.23 -22.15 20.78
CA GLY A 337 -46.14 -23.48 21.39
C GLY A 337 -44.87 -23.64 22.20
N LEU A 338 -44.96 -23.45 23.51
CA LEU A 338 -43.96 -23.91 24.49
C LEU A 338 -43.93 -25.44 24.54
N ALA A 339 -42.76 -26.05 24.46
CA ALA A 339 -42.58 -27.42 24.96
C ALA A 339 -41.14 -27.67 25.42
N LEU A 340 -41.09 -28.24 26.57
CA LEU A 340 -40.02 -28.54 27.50
C LEU A 340 -38.92 -29.49 27.03
N ALA A 341 -37.83 -29.37 27.75
CA ALA A 341 -36.60 -30.13 27.82
C ALA A 341 -36.68 -31.65 27.62
N GLY A 342 -35.72 -32.18 26.86
CA GLY A 342 -35.35 -33.59 26.85
C GLY A 342 -33.84 -33.71 26.75
N GLN A 343 -33.22 -34.16 27.82
CA GLN A 343 -31.79 -34.53 27.91
C GLN A 343 -31.54 -35.78 27.08
N ALA A 344 -30.52 -35.73 26.19
CA ALA A 344 -29.91 -36.93 25.60
C ALA A 344 -28.40 -36.84 25.79
N GLY A 345 -27.85 -37.87 26.42
CA GLY A 345 -26.44 -37.98 26.82
C GLY A 345 -25.47 -38.13 25.64
N PRO A 346 -24.15 -38.08 25.90
CA PRO A 346 -23.11 -38.00 24.87
C PRO A 346 -22.86 -39.39 24.25
N GLY A 347 -23.20 -39.49 22.96
CA GLY A 347 -22.73 -40.59 22.10
C GLY A 347 -21.28 -40.34 21.70
N ALA A 348 -20.38 -41.25 22.06
CA ALA A 348 -18.98 -41.23 21.64
C ALA A 348 -18.90 -41.35 20.10
N ALA A 349 -18.57 -40.24 19.43
CA ALA A 349 -18.10 -40.28 18.07
C ALA A 349 -16.64 -40.69 18.04
N GLY A 350 -16.34 -41.79 17.37
CA GLY A 350 -14.98 -42.25 17.11
C GLY A 350 -14.17 -41.20 16.31
N PRO A 351 -12.81 -41.31 16.35
CA PRO A 351 -11.98 -40.36 15.62
C PRO A 351 -12.31 -40.41 14.10
N PRO A 352 -12.36 -39.26 13.43
CA PRO A 352 -12.55 -39.26 11.98
C PRO A 352 -11.35 -39.96 11.33
N GLU A 353 -11.64 -40.86 10.40
CA GLU A 353 -10.65 -41.44 9.51
C GLU A 353 -9.86 -40.33 8.81
N PRO A 354 -8.55 -40.48 8.54
CA PRO A 354 -7.79 -39.54 7.78
C PRO A 354 -8.24 -39.61 6.31
N GLY A 355 -9.32 -38.89 6.02
CA GLY A 355 -9.74 -38.63 4.65
C GLY A 355 -8.58 -37.93 3.95
N ALA A 356 -8.17 -38.45 2.79
CA ALA A 356 -7.18 -37.88 1.90
C ALA A 356 -7.44 -36.35 1.80
N ALA A 357 -6.60 -35.58 2.45
CA ALA A 357 -6.59 -34.14 2.28
C ALA A 357 -6.28 -33.86 0.81
N GLY A 358 -7.29 -33.62 0.02
CA GLY A 358 -7.17 -33.06 -1.30
C GLY A 358 -6.36 -31.79 -1.12
N GLN A 359 -5.13 -31.77 -1.70
CA GLN A 359 -4.28 -30.58 -1.67
C GLN A 359 -5.04 -29.49 -2.44
N SER A 360 -5.73 -28.61 -1.72
CA SER A 360 -6.33 -27.44 -2.31
C SER A 360 -5.21 -26.62 -2.94
N GLU A 361 -5.34 -26.30 -4.21
CA GLU A 361 -4.37 -25.47 -4.92
C GLU A 361 -4.19 -24.13 -4.18
N PRO A 362 -2.93 -23.67 -4.01
CA PRO A 362 -2.67 -22.45 -3.25
C PRO A 362 -3.29 -21.23 -3.92
N SER A 363 -4.07 -20.47 -3.17
CA SER A 363 -4.66 -19.22 -3.63
C SER A 363 -3.76 -18.05 -3.24
N TYR A 364 -3.31 -17.26 -4.22
CA TYR A 364 -2.64 -15.99 -3.94
C TYR A 364 -3.65 -14.86 -3.65
N PRO A 365 -3.27 -13.84 -2.85
CA PRO A 365 -1.98 -13.58 -2.17
C PRO A 365 -1.67 -14.49 -0.98
N LEU A 366 -0.37 -14.80 -0.80
CA LEU A 366 0.13 -15.75 0.19
C LEU A 366 1.08 -15.07 1.18
N ALA A 367 1.05 -15.51 2.44
CA ALA A 367 2.08 -15.15 3.42
C ALA A 367 2.88 -16.39 3.87
N LEU A 368 4.20 -16.23 3.97
CA LEU A 368 5.11 -17.25 4.49
C LEU A 368 5.86 -16.67 5.70
N CYS A 369 5.71 -17.31 6.87
CA CYS A 369 6.45 -16.94 8.08
C CYS A 369 7.60 -17.90 8.39
N VAL A 370 8.80 -17.33 8.52
CA VAL A 370 10.05 -18.08 8.67
C VAL A 370 10.96 -17.51 9.74
N HIS A 371 12.12 -18.13 9.89
CA HIS A 371 13.19 -17.78 10.84
C HIS A 371 14.33 -17.00 10.15
N ARG A 372 15.20 -16.38 10.97
CA ARG A 372 16.38 -15.65 10.45
C ARG A 372 17.31 -16.52 9.60
N PRO A 373 17.68 -17.76 9.99
CA PRO A 373 18.56 -18.60 9.17
C PRO A 373 17.99 -19.00 7.80
N CYS A 374 16.66 -19.00 7.65
CA CYS A 374 16.00 -19.32 6.38
C CYS A 374 16.14 -18.18 5.34
N LEU A 375 16.24 -16.93 5.79
CA LEU A 375 16.15 -15.75 4.92
C LEU A 375 17.22 -15.71 3.80
N PRO A 376 18.52 -15.98 4.05
CA PRO A 376 19.53 -15.96 2.99
C PRO A 376 19.21 -16.95 1.87
N LEU A 377 18.77 -18.18 2.20
CA LEU A 377 18.40 -19.21 1.22
C LEU A 377 17.18 -18.80 0.40
N LEU A 378 16.16 -18.26 1.07
CA LEU A 378 14.96 -17.77 0.38
C LEU A 378 15.25 -16.56 -0.50
N PHE A 379 16.15 -15.65 -0.07
CA PHE A 379 16.57 -14.50 -0.88
C PHE A 379 17.40 -14.93 -2.07
N GLU A 380 18.21 -15.95 -1.95
CA GLU A 380 18.94 -16.57 -3.06
C GLU A 380 17.95 -17.13 -4.10
N THR A 381 16.99 -17.92 -3.65
CA THR A 381 15.93 -18.43 -4.52
C THR A 381 15.14 -17.28 -5.20
N LEU A 382 14.77 -16.21 -4.46
CA LEU A 382 14.08 -15.07 -5.07
C LEU A 382 14.89 -14.40 -6.18
N ARG A 383 16.23 -14.35 -6.07
CA ARG A 383 17.10 -13.75 -7.10
C ARG A 383 17.02 -14.50 -8.45
N GLU A 384 16.71 -15.79 -8.44
CA GLU A 384 16.52 -16.58 -9.67
C GLU A 384 15.32 -16.08 -10.51
N TYR A 385 14.34 -15.45 -9.88
CA TYR A 385 13.09 -14.99 -10.49
C TYR A 385 13.06 -13.48 -10.81
N MET A 386 14.14 -12.75 -10.59
CA MET A 386 14.18 -11.30 -10.78
C MET A 386 15.40 -10.82 -11.55
N GLY A 387 15.29 -9.64 -12.16
CA GLY A 387 16.44 -9.01 -12.80
C GLY A 387 17.42 -8.40 -11.79
N PRO A 388 18.68 -8.14 -12.19
CA PRO A 388 19.75 -7.71 -11.30
C PRO A 388 19.44 -6.40 -10.55
N GLU A 389 18.81 -5.42 -11.19
CA GLU A 389 18.42 -4.17 -10.53
C GLU A 389 17.44 -4.38 -9.38
N LEU A 390 16.52 -5.34 -9.50
CA LEU A 390 15.55 -5.65 -8.46
C LEU A 390 16.21 -6.44 -7.34
N ALA A 391 17.14 -7.34 -7.66
CA ALA A 391 17.89 -8.14 -6.72
C ALA A 391 18.69 -7.29 -5.71
N THR A 392 19.19 -6.11 -6.12
CA THR A 392 19.90 -5.17 -5.21
C THR A 392 19.01 -4.58 -4.12
N LYS A 393 17.69 -4.73 -4.19
CA LYS A 393 16.76 -4.24 -3.17
C LYS A 393 16.50 -5.24 -2.05
N LEU A 394 16.88 -6.50 -2.24
CA LEU A 394 16.85 -7.47 -1.15
C LEU A 394 17.94 -7.12 -0.14
N PRO A 395 17.69 -7.30 1.16
CA PRO A 395 18.76 -7.23 2.15
C PRO A 395 19.89 -8.20 1.80
N ASP A 396 21.14 -7.79 2.00
CA ASP A 396 22.36 -8.52 1.63
C ASP A 396 23.19 -8.98 2.84
N SER A 397 22.78 -8.59 4.05
CA SER A 397 23.53 -8.82 5.28
C SER A 397 22.62 -9.13 6.48
N ASP A 398 23.15 -9.86 7.45
CA ASP A 398 22.49 -10.11 8.75
C ASP A 398 22.12 -8.80 9.45
N PRO A 399 20.92 -8.69 10.01
CA PRO A 399 19.92 -9.73 10.30
C PRO A 399 18.91 -10.00 9.16
N TRP A 400 19.18 -9.64 7.93
CA TRP A 400 18.33 -9.77 6.75
C TRP A 400 16.98 -9.04 6.91
N LEU A 401 16.16 -9.48 7.84
CA LEU A 401 14.95 -8.81 8.32
C LEU A 401 15.00 -8.73 9.85
N ARG A 402 14.48 -7.65 10.42
CA ARG A 402 14.25 -7.58 11.88
C ARG A 402 13.03 -8.41 12.25
N PRO A 403 12.88 -8.86 13.52
CA PRO A 403 11.68 -9.56 13.95
C PRO A 403 10.40 -8.77 13.65
N GLY A 404 9.44 -9.42 13.02
CA GLY A 404 8.19 -8.81 12.57
C GLY A 404 8.28 -7.97 11.28
N GLN A 405 9.44 -7.91 10.64
CA GLN A 405 9.57 -7.31 9.31
C GLN A 405 9.19 -8.29 8.20
N ALA A 406 8.75 -7.73 7.07
CA ALA A 406 8.36 -8.49 5.89
C ALA A 406 8.93 -7.89 4.60
N VAL A 407 9.13 -8.77 3.61
CA VAL A 407 9.31 -8.39 2.22
C VAL A 407 8.05 -8.78 1.46
N VAL A 408 7.43 -7.82 0.79
CA VAL A 408 6.33 -8.09 -0.14
C VAL A 408 6.91 -8.24 -1.54
N VAL A 409 6.71 -9.41 -2.11
CA VAL A 409 7.16 -9.81 -3.44
C VAL A 409 5.97 -9.78 -4.37
N HIS A 410 6.06 -9.04 -5.47
CA HIS A 410 5.01 -8.99 -6.47
C HIS A 410 5.38 -9.85 -7.67
N LEU A 411 4.61 -10.90 -7.87
CA LEU A 411 4.79 -11.91 -8.90
C LEU A 411 3.91 -11.58 -10.10
N ARG A 412 4.48 -11.64 -11.30
CA ARG A 412 3.78 -11.60 -12.58
C ARG A 412 3.79 -13.00 -13.18
N ARG A 413 2.66 -13.43 -13.73
CA ARG A 413 2.53 -14.63 -14.54
C ARG A 413 2.75 -14.30 -16.01
N ARG A 414 3.37 -15.20 -16.73
CA ARG A 414 3.25 -15.21 -18.20
C ARG A 414 1.93 -15.89 -18.57
N PRO A 415 1.15 -15.33 -19.49
CA PRO A 415 -0.02 -16.01 -20.02
C PRO A 415 0.40 -17.37 -20.62
N ALA A 416 -0.38 -18.42 -20.38
CA ALA A 416 -0.07 -19.79 -20.84
C ALA A 416 0.13 -19.87 -22.36
N TRP A 417 -0.50 -19.00 -23.15
CA TRP A 417 -0.36 -18.97 -24.61
C TRP A 417 1.03 -18.54 -25.11
N VAL A 418 1.87 -17.91 -24.30
CA VAL A 418 3.27 -17.61 -24.66
C VAL A 418 4.14 -18.87 -24.60
N GLN A 419 3.67 -19.96 -24.01
CA GLN A 419 4.36 -21.26 -23.96
C GLN A 419 4.13 -22.10 -25.20
N LEU A 420 3.15 -21.80 -26.05
CA LEU A 420 2.86 -22.48 -27.31
C LEU A 420 3.38 -21.65 -28.49
N GLY A 421 4.69 -21.74 -28.71
CA GLY A 421 5.39 -21.58 -29.97
C GLY A 421 4.87 -20.57 -30.99
N ALA A 422 5.06 -19.27 -30.77
CA ALA A 422 5.29 -18.34 -31.86
C ALA A 422 6.78 -18.00 -31.86
N THR A 423 7.55 -18.70 -32.63
CA THR A 423 8.87 -18.25 -33.08
C THR A 423 8.68 -16.98 -33.87
N PRO A 424 9.30 -15.84 -33.51
CA PRO A 424 9.42 -14.74 -34.46
C PRO A 424 10.34 -15.27 -35.57
N GLU A 425 9.87 -15.26 -36.79
CA GLU A 425 10.75 -15.40 -37.98
C GLU A 425 11.75 -14.25 -37.96
N GLY A 426 12.99 -14.56 -37.69
CA GLY A 426 14.10 -13.62 -37.64
C GLY A 426 15.32 -14.29 -37.03
N GLY A 427 16.13 -14.92 -37.86
CA GLY A 427 17.28 -15.74 -37.48
C GLY A 427 18.24 -15.04 -36.53
N VAL A 428 18.63 -15.73 -35.48
CA VAL A 428 19.90 -15.57 -34.77
C VAL A 428 20.46 -16.97 -34.54
N GLU A 429 21.68 -17.16 -34.99
CA GLU A 429 22.43 -18.41 -34.97
C GLU A 429 22.58 -18.98 -33.56
N ALA A 430 22.50 -20.30 -33.50
CA ALA A 430 22.73 -21.11 -32.32
C ALA A 430 24.21 -21.06 -31.91
N GLY A 431 24.47 -20.63 -30.71
CA GLY A 431 25.76 -20.75 -30.03
C GLY A 431 25.56 -21.29 -28.61
N GLY A 432 25.92 -22.52 -28.36
CA GLY A 432 26.32 -23.08 -27.08
C GLY A 432 25.21 -23.42 -26.07
N GLY A 433 25.02 -24.74 -25.89
CA GLY A 433 24.04 -25.38 -25.02
C GLY A 433 24.00 -24.92 -23.57
N GLY A 434 22.79 -24.71 -23.13
CA GLY A 434 22.36 -24.56 -21.76
C GLY A 434 20.86 -24.31 -21.84
N ASP A 435 20.04 -25.30 -21.52
CA ASP A 435 18.59 -25.17 -21.40
C ASP A 435 18.26 -24.05 -20.42
N VAL A 436 18.00 -22.85 -20.93
CA VAL A 436 17.41 -21.76 -20.16
C VAL A 436 15.94 -22.13 -19.95
N VAL A 437 15.65 -22.81 -18.85
CA VAL A 437 14.29 -23.01 -18.39
C VAL A 437 13.69 -21.62 -18.16
N VAL A 438 12.89 -21.14 -19.10
CA VAL A 438 12.17 -19.87 -18.98
C VAL A 438 11.03 -20.08 -17.97
N LYS A 439 11.34 -19.87 -16.69
CA LYS A 439 10.35 -19.95 -15.61
C LYS A 439 9.15 -19.04 -15.92
N GLY A 440 7.94 -19.58 -15.84
CA GLY A 440 6.68 -18.88 -16.15
C GLY A 440 6.38 -17.70 -15.20
N THR A 441 6.94 -17.74 -14.00
CA THR A 441 6.80 -16.71 -12.95
C THR A 441 7.99 -15.76 -12.96
N ARG A 442 7.73 -14.45 -12.81
CA ARG A 442 8.75 -13.42 -12.67
C ARG A 442 8.39 -12.43 -11.57
N ILE A 443 9.37 -12.10 -10.73
CA ILE A 443 9.23 -11.03 -9.74
C ILE A 443 9.42 -9.68 -10.43
N VAL A 444 8.45 -8.79 -10.25
CA VAL A 444 8.41 -7.47 -10.89
C VAL A 444 8.51 -6.30 -9.92
N ALA A 445 8.35 -6.54 -8.62
CA ALA A 445 8.57 -5.53 -7.59
C ALA A 445 8.82 -6.17 -6.22
N LEU A 446 9.51 -5.41 -5.35
CA LEU A 446 9.77 -5.73 -3.94
C LEU A 446 9.48 -4.51 -3.09
N GLU A 447 8.92 -4.75 -1.90
CA GLU A 447 8.67 -3.74 -0.88
C GLU A 447 9.14 -4.27 0.48
N LEU A 448 9.87 -3.46 1.25
CA LEU A 448 10.34 -3.81 2.60
C LEU A 448 9.50 -3.07 3.63
N HIS A 449 8.96 -3.81 4.61
CA HIS A 449 8.07 -3.30 5.66
C HIS A 449 8.56 -3.67 7.06
#